data_2e5e23b015959428294c0817e77669d2
#
_entry.id   2e5e23b015959428294c0817e77669d2
#
_cell.length_a   1.000
_cell.length_b   1.000
_cell.length_c   1.000
_cell.angle_alpha   90.00
_cell.angle_beta   90.00
_cell.angle_gamma   90.00
#
_symmetry.space_group_name_H-M   'P 1'
#
loop_
_entity.id
_entity.type
_entity.pdbx_description
1 polymer ?
#
loop_
_entity_poly.entity_id
_entity_poly.type
_entity_poly.pdbx_seq_one_letter_code
_entity_poly.pdbx_strand_id
1 'polypeptide(L)'
;VIVAKDDEVEAGQTIGLVGLSGLTEFPHVHIQVKHNEQVVDPFAGLGRTKKCGIGKAPLWKTNALLSMLYEPTALYSAGFSSTTPNVRIAREGLYGGEVLFEKSPVIALWTDMFWVNRGDKLQFIITGPEGQTMLAHTTTLKKKEARRFAYAGINRSEEPWPKGAYTGEIRLIRPGSDEEYSVVKVINVN
;
A
#
# COMPACT_ATOMS: atom_id res chain seq x y z
N VAL A 1 13.65 -15.98 -10.69
CA VAL A 1 14.76 -16.51 -9.89
C VAL A 1 15.97 -16.63 -10.79
N ILE A 2 17.14 -16.18 -10.33
CA ILE A 2 18.42 -16.20 -11.09
C ILE A 2 19.45 -17.15 -10.46
N VAL A 3 19.08 -17.81 -9.37
CA VAL A 3 19.87 -18.86 -8.74
C VAL A 3 19.16 -20.21 -8.84
N ALA A 4 19.90 -21.30 -8.75
CA ALA A 4 19.36 -22.65 -8.76
C ALA A 4 19.22 -23.22 -7.32
N LYS A 5 18.55 -24.37 -7.24
CA LYS A 5 18.50 -25.11 -5.98
C LYS A 5 19.90 -25.58 -5.62
N ASP A 6 20.26 -25.44 -4.32
CA ASP A 6 21.53 -25.82 -3.73
C ASP A 6 22.72 -24.89 -4.09
N ASP A 7 22.48 -23.77 -4.80
CA ASP A 7 23.50 -22.73 -4.94
C ASP A 7 23.85 -22.09 -3.59
N GLU A 8 25.13 -21.87 -3.35
CA GLU A 8 25.59 -21.04 -2.25
C GLU A 8 25.38 -19.56 -2.59
N VAL A 9 24.84 -18.78 -1.65
CA VAL A 9 24.55 -17.36 -1.84
C VAL A 9 25.08 -16.53 -0.66
N GLU A 10 25.48 -15.30 -0.94
CA GLU A 10 25.94 -14.37 0.08
C GLU A 10 24.82 -13.45 0.56
N ALA A 11 24.95 -12.93 1.78
CA ALA A 11 24.02 -11.96 2.31
C ALA A 11 24.03 -10.68 1.46
N GLY A 12 22.86 -10.26 0.95
CA GLY A 12 22.71 -9.12 0.04
C GLY A 12 22.82 -9.47 -1.45
N GLN A 13 23.14 -10.70 -1.78
CA GLN A 13 23.16 -11.16 -3.18
C GLN A 13 21.74 -11.14 -3.77
N THR A 14 21.61 -10.64 -5.01
CA THR A 14 20.34 -10.71 -5.75
C THR A 14 20.08 -12.15 -6.20
N ILE A 15 18.99 -12.74 -5.73
CA ILE A 15 18.60 -14.12 -6.04
C ILE A 15 17.43 -14.22 -7.03
N GLY A 16 16.82 -13.08 -7.37
CA GLY A 16 15.70 -13.01 -8.32
C GLY A 16 15.13 -11.62 -8.42
N LEU A 17 14.14 -11.48 -9.27
CA LEU A 17 13.32 -10.27 -9.39
C LEU A 17 11.93 -10.56 -8.83
N VAL A 18 11.29 -9.53 -8.27
CA VAL A 18 9.90 -9.63 -7.82
C VAL A 18 9.02 -9.88 -9.04
N GLY A 19 8.20 -10.92 -8.99
CA GLY A 19 7.35 -11.35 -10.10
C GLY A 19 5.96 -11.75 -9.66
N LEU A 20 5.18 -12.22 -10.63
CA LEU A 20 3.79 -12.67 -10.51
C LEU A 20 3.70 -14.18 -10.82
N SER A 21 4.54 -14.99 -10.21
CA SER A 21 4.53 -16.45 -10.41
C SER A 21 3.72 -17.16 -9.33
N GLY A 22 3.07 -18.27 -9.71
CA GLY A 22 2.21 -19.04 -8.80
C GLY A 22 0.78 -18.49 -8.69
N LEU A 23 0.06 -18.94 -7.66
CA LEU A 23 -1.31 -18.49 -7.39
C LEU A 23 -1.27 -17.17 -6.62
N THR A 24 -1.24 -16.07 -7.34
CA THR A 24 -1.16 -14.72 -6.77
C THR A 24 -1.92 -13.70 -7.62
N GLU A 25 -2.33 -12.59 -7.02
CA GLU A 25 -3.06 -11.51 -7.67
C GLU A 25 -2.21 -10.26 -7.93
N PHE A 26 -0.96 -10.23 -7.42
CA PHE A 26 -0.04 -9.08 -7.56
C PHE A 26 1.40 -9.52 -7.31
N PRO A 27 2.39 -8.80 -7.86
CA PRO A 27 3.81 -9.07 -7.62
C PRO A 27 4.15 -8.92 -6.13
N HIS A 28 4.78 -9.94 -5.56
CA HIS A 28 5.24 -9.90 -4.16
C HIS A 28 6.36 -10.91 -3.92
N VAL A 29 7.05 -10.73 -2.80
CA VAL A 29 7.99 -11.71 -2.26
C VAL A 29 7.26 -12.52 -1.18
N HIS A 30 7.28 -13.84 -1.34
CA HIS A 30 6.80 -14.76 -0.32
C HIS A 30 8.00 -15.47 0.30
N ILE A 31 8.16 -15.36 1.64
CA ILE A 31 9.11 -16.13 2.40
C ILE A 31 8.39 -17.07 3.36
N GLN A 32 8.77 -18.34 3.38
CA GLN A 32 8.28 -19.31 4.34
C GLN A 32 9.47 -19.93 5.06
N VAL A 33 9.45 -19.88 6.38
CA VAL A 33 10.45 -20.52 7.24
C VAL A 33 9.83 -21.72 7.91
N LYS A 34 10.52 -22.87 7.88
CA LYS A 34 10.13 -24.10 8.58
C LYS A 34 11.17 -24.47 9.61
N HIS A 35 10.72 -24.92 10.76
CA HIS A 35 11.52 -25.56 11.79
C HIS A 35 10.87 -26.88 12.19
N ASN A 36 11.56 -28.00 12.08
CA ASN A 36 11.02 -29.35 12.29
C ASN A 36 9.68 -29.55 11.54
N GLU A 37 9.68 -29.27 10.23
CA GLU A 37 8.51 -29.35 9.31
C GLU A 37 7.34 -28.42 9.65
N GLN A 38 7.40 -27.65 10.72
CA GLN A 38 6.37 -26.67 11.08
C GLN A 38 6.72 -25.30 10.53
N VAL A 39 5.73 -24.64 9.93
CA VAL A 39 5.85 -23.25 9.50
C VAL A 39 5.95 -22.36 10.74
N VAL A 40 6.95 -21.50 10.75
CA VAL A 40 7.19 -20.53 11.83
C VAL A 40 7.24 -19.12 11.27
N ASP A 41 6.74 -18.17 12.04
CA ASP A 41 6.88 -16.74 11.75
C ASP A 41 8.28 -16.28 12.19
N PRO A 42 9.16 -15.87 11.27
CA PRO A 42 10.53 -15.47 11.61
C PRO A 42 10.61 -14.18 12.45
N PHE A 43 9.58 -13.35 12.48
CA PHE A 43 9.50 -12.20 13.38
C PHE A 43 9.10 -12.61 14.80
N ALA A 44 8.18 -13.56 14.91
CA ALA A 44 7.72 -14.06 16.22
C ALA A 44 8.74 -15.01 16.88
N GLY A 45 9.51 -15.75 16.08
CA GLY A 45 10.43 -16.77 16.53
C GLY A 45 9.79 -18.14 16.70
N LEU A 46 10.52 -19.10 17.32
CA LEU A 46 10.08 -20.49 17.47
C LEU A 46 8.94 -20.68 18.48
N GLY A 47 8.69 -19.70 19.34
CA GLY A 47 7.61 -19.75 20.32
C GLY A 47 6.25 -19.52 19.67
N ARG A 48 5.21 -20.25 20.11
CA ARG A 48 3.84 -19.95 19.70
C ARG A 48 3.39 -18.64 20.33
N THR A 49 3.16 -17.60 19.50
CA THR A 49 2.54 -16.35 19.92
C THR A 49 1.20 -16.18 19.24
N LYS A 50 0.20 -15.67 19.98
CA LYS A 50 -1.11 -15.28 19.44
C LYS A 50 -1.12 -13.82 18.97
N LYS A 51 -0.03 -13.09 19.23
CA LYS A 51 0.10 -11.67 18.88
C LYS A 51 0.96 -11.53 17.63
N CYS A 52 0.54 -10.68 16.72
CA CYS A 52 1.37 -10.24 15.61
C CYS A 52 2.47 -9.30 16.11
N GLY A 53 3.62 -9.28 15.43
CA GLY A 53 4.73 -8.41 15.76
C GLY A 53 6.02 -9.17 16.08
N ILE A 54 7.04 -8.40 16.50
CA ILE A 54 8.33 -8.94 16.86
C ILE A 54 8.22 -9.69 18.20
N GLY A 55 8.56 -10.97 18.19
CA GLY A 55 8.59 -11.81 19.38
C GLY A 55 9.84 -11.59 20.24
N LYS A 56 9.91 -12.31 21.39
CA LYS A 56 11.06 -12.22 22.30
C LYS A 56 12.36 -12.77 21.73
N ALA A 57 12.27 -13.72 20.79
CA ALA A 57 13.41 -14.39 20.16
C ALA A 57 13.16 -14.55 18.65
N PRO A 58 13.16 -13.45 17.87
CA PRO A 58 12.97 -13.52 16.42
C PRO A 58 14.12 -14.29 15.78
N LEU A 59 13.88 -14.87 14.61
CA LEU A 59 14.89 -15.61 13.84
C LEU A 59 15.80 -14.69 13.02
N TRP A 60 15.42 -13.43 12.85
CA TRP A 60 16.23 -12.42 12.17
C TRP A 60 17.35 -11.89 13.07
N LYS A 61 18.51 -11.64 12.49
CA LYS A 61 19.56 -10.88 13.18
C LYS A 61 19.10 -9.44 13.45
N THR A 62 19.62 -8.83 14.51
CA THR A 62 19.22 -7.48 14.95
C THR A 62 19.37 -6.43 13.84
N ASN A 63 20.46 -6.46 13.07
CA ASN A 63 20.66 -5.52 11.96
C ASN A 63 19.63 -5.72 10.82
N ALA A 64 19.20 -6.95 10.56
CA ALA A 64 18.15 -7.23 9.60
C ALA A 64 16.77 -6.72 10.10
N LEU A 65 16.47 -6.88 11.39
CA LEU A 65 15.25 -6.35 12.00
C LEU A 65 15.17 -4.81 11.92
N LEU A 66 16.30 -4.13 12.08
CA LEU A 66 16.35 -2.66 11.97
C LEU A 66 16.07 -2.15 10.54
N SER A 67 16.35 -2.97 9.52
CA SER A 67 16.06 -2.64 8.11
C SER A 67 14.71 -3.16 7.61
N MET A 68 14.07 -4.08 8.36
CA MET A 68 12.77 -4.66 8.05
C MET A 68 11.77 -4.27 9.14
N LEU A 69 11.27 -3.04 9.09
CA LEU A 69 10.24 -2.60 10.02
C LEU A 69 9.00 -3.50 9.90
N TYR A 70 8.50 -3.98 11.04
CA TYR A 70 7.25 -4.72 11.08
C TYR A 70 6.09 -3.72 10.98
N GLU A 71 5.47 -3.67 9.81
CA GLU A 71 4.32 -2.80 9.56
C GLU A 71 3.02 -3.57 9.80
N PRO A 72 2.25 -3.25 10.84
CA PRO A 72 0.99 -3.93 11.13
C PRO A 72 -0.12 -3.59 10.11
N THR A 73 0.01 -2.48 9.44
CA THR A 73 -0.83 -2.01 8.32
C THR A 73 -0.06 -0.98 7.51
N ALA A 74 -0.37 -0.79 6.25
CA ALA A 74 0.15 0.30 5.44
C ALA A 74 -0.76 0.61 4.25
N LEU A 75 -0.70 1.88 3.80
CA LEU A 75 -1.14 2.31 2.49
C LEU A 75 0.04 2.10 1.52
N TYR A 76 0.25 0.87 1.07
CA TYR A 76 1.48 0.48 0.37
C TYR A 76 1.52 0.93 -1.11
N SER A 77 0.36 1.27 -1.67
CA SER A 77 0.26 1.82 -3.02
C SER A 77 -0.85 2.86 -3.08
N ALA A 78 -0.59 3.97 -3.74
CA ALA A 78 -1.56 5.04 -3.93
C ALA A 78 -1.23 5.86 -5.18
N GLY A 79 -2.23 6.50 -5.76
CA GLY A 79 -2.06 7.35 -6.92
C GLY A 79 -3.33 8.07 -7.32
N PHE A 80 -3.20 8.88 -8.36
CA PHE A 80 -4.33 9.49 -9.03
C PHE A 80 -4.80 8.66 -10.24
N SER A 81 -6.01 8.93 -10.70
CA SER A 81 -6.57 8.40 -11.93
C SER A 81 -7.51 9.41 -12.58
N SER A 82 -7.46 9.46 -13.91
CA SER A 82 -8.38 10.25 -14.77
C SER A 82 -9.73 9.55 -15.00
N THR A 83 -9.87 8.31 -14.53
CA THR A 83 -11.07 7.48 -14.63
C THR A 83 -11.40 6.84 -13.28
N THR A 84 -12.52 6.12 -13.17
CA THR A 84 -12.81 5.33 -11.97
C THR A 84 -11.68 4.32 -11.71
N PRO A 85 -10.99 4.41 -10.57
CA PRO A 85 -9.85 3.54 -10.28
C PRO A 85 -10.22 2.06 -10.25
N ASN A 86 -9.35 1.25 -10.83
CA ASN A 86 -9.49 -0.20 -10.90
C ASN A 86 -8.38 -0.89 -10.10
N VAL A 87 -8.75 -1.78 -9.20
CA VAL A 87 -7.82 -2.47 -8.31
C VAL A 87 -6.79 -3.33 -9.06
N ARG A 88 -7.17 -3.97 -10.18
CA ARG A 88 -6.25 -4.78 -10.97
C ARG A 88 -5.18 -3.91 -11.61
N ILE A 89 -5.58 -2.80 -12.25
CA ILE A 89 -4.67 -1.84 -12.88
C ILE A 89 -3.69 -1.26 -11.84
N ALA A 90 -4.20 -0.94 -10.63
CA ALA A 90 -3.37 -0.45 -9.54
C ALA A 90 -2.31 -1.47 -9.10
N ARG A 91 -2.70 -2.75 -8.95
CA ARG A 91 -1.82 -3.84 -8.53
C ARG A 91 -0.82 -4.27 -9.60
N GLU A 92 -1.15 -4.10 -10.87
CA GLU A 92 -0.24 -4.29 -12.01
C GLU A 92 0.73 -3.12 -12.19
N GLY A 93 0.59 -2.03 -11.40
CA GLY A 93 1.47 -0.85 -11.44
C GLY A 93 1.23 0.06 -12.65
N LEU A 94 0.12 -0.10 -13.35
CA LEU A 94 -0.16 0.59 -14.61
C LEU A 94 -0.60 2.05 -14.46
N TYR A 95 -0.81 2.52 -13.22
CA TYR A 95 -1.03 3.95 -12.94
C TYR A 95 0.27 4.76 -12.79
N GLY A 96 1.45 4.14 -12.94
CA GLY A 96 2.74 4.83 -12.78
C GLY A 96 3.02 5.93 -13.81
N GLY A 97 2.31 5.93 -14.93
CA GLY A 97 2.41 6.95 -15.98
C GLY A 97 1.13 7.78 -16.15
N GLU A 98 0.25 7.80 -15.15
CA GLU A 98 -1.02 8.53 -15.24
C GLU A 98 -0.79 10.02 -15.45
N VAL A 99 -1.52 10.57 -16.40
CA VAL A 99 -1.52 12.00 -16.73
C VAL A 99 -2.95 12.51 -16.67
N LEU A 100 -3.14 13.64 -16.01
CA LEU A 100 -4.42 14.35 -16.00
C LEU A 100 -4.39 15.51 -17.01
N PHE A 101 -5.52 15.71 -17.65
CA PHE A 101 -5.76 16.81 -18.57
C PHE A 101 -6.94 17.65 -18.08
N GLU A 102 -7.02 18.91 -18.54
CA GLU A 102 -8.13 19.82 -18.22
C GLU A 102 -9.51 19.20 -18.49
N LYS A 103 -9.59 18.29 -19.47
CA LYS A 103 -10.85 17.62 -19.87
C LYS A 103 -10.99 16.21 -19.30
N SER A 104 -10.11 15.77 -18.43
CA SER A 104 -10.25 14.47 -17.76
C SER A 104 -11.61 14.38 -17.08
N PRO A 105 -12.37 13.28 -17.22
CA PRO A 105 -13.75 13.20 -16.71
C PRO A 105 -13.82 13.19 -15.18
N VAL A 106 -12.76 12.74 -14.53
CA VAL A 106 -12.67 12.66 -13.07
C VAL A 106 -11.24 12.93 -12.62
N ILE A 107 -11.08 13.46 -11.42
CA ILE A 107 -9.85 13.39 -10.64
C ILE A 107 -10.15 12.48 -9.45
N ALA A 108 -9.61 11.27 -9.48
CA ALA A 108 -9.77 10.29 -8.42
C ALA A 108 -8.43 9.98 -7.74
N LEU A 109 -8.47 9.90 -6.42
CA LEU A 109 -7.33 9.50 -5.58
C LEU A 109 -7.62 8.12 -5.02
N TRP A 110 -6.71 7.17 -5.21
CA TRP A 110 -6.89 5.77 -4.82
C TRP A 110 -5.73 5.28 -3.94
N THR A 111 -6.02 4.24 -3.15
CA THR A 111 -5.00 3.51 -2.38
C THR A 111 -5.32 2.02 -2.30
N ASP A 112 -4.28 1.20 -2.29
CA ASP A 112 -4.36 -0.21 -1.86
C ASP A 112 -3.61 -0.36 -0.54
N MET A 113 -4.22 -1.09 0.40
CA MET A 113 -3.75 -1.20 1.77
C MET A 113 -3.93 -2.62 2.30
N PHE A 114 -3.16 -2.98 3.32
CA PHE A 114 -3.29 -4.29 3.96
C PHE A 114 -3.62 -4.16 5.46
N TRP A 115 -4.23 -5.23 6.01
CA TRP A 115 -4.57 -5.39 7.43
C TRP A 115 -5.30 -4.20 8.06
N VAL A 116 -6.37 -3.76 7.38
CA VAL A 116 -7.29 -2.77 7.93
C VAL A 116 -8.25 -3.41 8.92
N ASN A 117 -8.69 -2.64 9.92
CA ASN A 117 -9.59 -3.08 10.95
C ASN A 117 -10.99 -2.46 10.81
N ARG A 118 -11.98 -3.12 11.40
CA ARG A 118 -13.30 -2.50 11.58
C ARG A 118 -13.15 -1.28 12.48
N GLY A 119 -13.72 -0.17 12.05
CA GLY A 119 -13.66 1.10 12.77
C GLY A 119 -12.53 2.02 12.32
N ASP A 120 -11.53 1.52 11.58
CA ASP A 120 -10.52 2.41 10.97
C ASP A 120 -11.22 3.47 10.11
N LYS A 121 -10.76 4.72 10.19
CA LYS A 121 -11.24 5.83 9.38
C LYS A 121 -10.27 6.06 8.24
N LEU A 122 -10.79 6.06 7.03
CA LEU A 122 -10.02 6.35 5.82
C LEU A 122 -10.46 7.71 5.29
N GLN A 123 -9.51 8.63 5.21
CA GLN A 123 -9.72 10.00 4.76
C GLN A 123 -8.98 10.25 3.45
N PHE A 124 -9.66 10.88 2.49
CA PHE A 124 -9.11 11.34 1.23
C PHE A 124 -9.26 12.86 1.14
N ILE A 125 -8.17 13.54 0.85
CA ILE A 125 -8.15 14.99 0.63
C ILE A 125 -7.49 15.25 -0.72
N ILE A 126 -8.12 16.04 -1.58
CA ILE A 126 -7.53 16.54 -2.82
C ILE A 126 -7.49 18.05 -2.73
N THR A 127 -6.31 18.61 -2.90
CA THR A 127 -6.06 20.05 -2.93
C THR A 127 -5.68 20.43 -4.35
N GLY A 128 -6.31 21.46 -4.88
CA GLY A 128 -6.06 22.01 -6.21
C GLY A 128 -4.85 22.95 -6.27
N PRO A 129 -4.51 23.45 -7.46
CA PRO A 129 -3.28 24.21 -7.69
C PRO A 129 -3.20 25.55 -6.95
N GLU A 130 -4.35 26.13 -6.56
CA GLU A 130 -4.42 27.36 -5.77
C GLU A 130 -4.49 27.12 -4.25
N GLY A 131 -4.30 25.86 -3.81
CA GLY A 131 -4.38 25.47 -2.40
C GLY A 131 -5.80 25.22 -1.89
N GLN A 132 -6.82 25.35 -2.74
CA GLN A 132 -8.21 25.08 -2.38
C GLN A 132 -8.47 23.59 -2.20
N THR A 133 -9.24 23.25 -1.16
CA THR A 133 -9.72 21.88 -0.97
C THR A 133 -10.81 21.54 -2.00
N MET A 134 -10.51 20.61 -2.89
CA MET A 134 -11.44 20.15 -3.92
C MET A 134 -12.25 18.94 -3.46
N LEU A 135 -11.66 18.07 -2.64
CA LEU A 135 -12.31 16.91 -2.02
C LEU A 135 -11.82 16.77 -0.58
N ALA A 136 -12.78 16.57 0.32
CA ALA A 136 -12.53 16.04 1.66
C ALA A 136 -13.57 14.95 1.94
N HIS A 137 -13.15 13.70 1.88
CA HIS A 137 -14.03 12.54 2.08
C HIS A 137 -13.48 11.65 3.17
N THR A 138 -14.33 11.27 4.13
CA THR A 138 -13.98 10.34 5.19
C THR A 138 -14.98 9.19 5.23
N THR A 139 -14.48 7.97 5.29
CA THR A 139 -15.30 6.76 5.45
C THR A 139 -14.79 5.92 6.62
N THR A 140 -15.72 5.23 7.31
CA THR A 140 -15.36 4.28 8.36
C THR A 140 -15.45 2.86 7.82
N LEU A 141 -14.40 2.08 7.99
CA LEU A 141 -14.33 0.70 7.52
C LEU A 141 -15.23 -0.20 8.37
N LYS A 142 -16.08 -0.98 7.71
CA LYS A 142 -17.13 -1.77 8.38
C LYS A 142 -16.66 -3.15 8.83
N LYS A 143 -15.51 -3.63 8.31
CA LYS A 143 -14.97 -4.96 8.61
C LYS A 143 -13.44 -4.96 8.60
N LYS A 144 -12.86 -5.99 9.23
CA LYS A 144 -11.43 -6.29 9.10
C LYS A 144 -11.19 -6.96 7.75
N GLU A 145 -10.17 -6.51 7.02
CA GLU A 145 -9.78 -7.07 5.73
C GLU A 145 -8.26 -7.19 5.66
N ALA A 146 -7.79 -8.31 5.12
CA ALA A 146 -6.37 -8.51 4.88
C ALA A 146 -5.83 -7.57 3.80
N ARG A 147 -6.69 -7.21 2.83
CA ARG A 147 -6.41 -6.22 1.78
C ARG A 147 -7.65 -5.42 1.47
N ARG A 148 -7.45 -4.13 1.24
CA ARG A 148 -8.52 -3.20 0.89
C ARG A 148 -8.04 -2.21 -0.16
N PHE A 149 -8.76 -2.17 -1.28
CA PHE A 149 -8.66 -1.09 -2.25
C PHE A 149 -9.78 -0.09 -2.01
N ALA A 150 -9.45 1.20 -2.03
CA ALA A 150 -10.43 2.27 -1.87
C ALA A 150 -10.02 3.50 -2.70
N TYR A 151 -11.01 4.30 -3.05
CA TYR A 151 -10.80 5.56 -3.75
C TYR A 151 -11.90 6.56 -3.42
N ALA A 152 -11.60 7.82 -3.64
CA ALA A 152 -12.57 8.91 -3.68
C ALA A 152 -12.18 9.87 -4.80
N GLY A 153 -13.15 10.53 -5.41
CA GLY A 153 -12.88 11.39 -6.54
C GLY A 153 -14.00 12.41 -6.78
N ILE A 154 -13.72 13.31 -7.71
CA ILE A 154 -14.60 14.40 -8.12
C ILE A 154 -14.81 14.25 -9.62
N ASN A 155 -16.07 14.20 -10.05
CA ASN A 155 -16.42 14.29 -11.44
C ASN A 155 -16.20 15.72 -11.93
N ARG A 156 -15.70 15.88 -13.15
CA ARG A 156 -15.60 17.18 -13.80
C ARG A 156 -17.00 17.76 -14.00
N SER A 157 -17.14 19.03 -13.68
CA SER A 157 -18.29 19.84 -14.08
C SER A 157 -18.22 20.18 -15.58
N GLU A 158 -18.96 21.17 -16.01
CA GLU A 158 -18.87 21.68 -17.39
C GLU A 158 -17.53 22.38 -17.64
N GLU A 159 -16.96 23.01 -16.60
CA GLU A 159 -15.69 23.72 -16.66
C GLU A 159 -14.50 22.75 -16.69
N PRO A 160 -13.40 23.11 -17.41
CA PRO A 160 -12.16 22.35 -17.38
C PRO A 160 -11.50 22.42 -16.01
N TRP A 161 -10.70 21.41 -15.69
CA TRP A 161 -9.87 21.44 -14.49
C TRP A 161 -8.82 22.54 -14.59
N PRO A 162 -8.61 23.35 -13.55
CA PRO A 162 -7.49 24.30 -13.52
C PRO A 162 -6.14 23.59 -13.73
N LYS A 163 -5.29 24.19 -14.57
CA LYS A 163 -3.92 23.67 -14.78
C LYS A 163 -3.07 23.84 -13.53
N GLY A 164 -2.15 22.92 -13.32
CA GLY A 164 -1.20 22.97 -12.23
C GLY A 164 -1.13 21.70 -11.39
N ALA A 165 -0.45 21.79 -10.26
CA ALA A 165 -0.20 20.68 -9.37
C ALA A 165 -1.38 20.43 -8.43
N TYR A 166 -1.86 19.20 -8.42
CA TYR A 166 -2.85 18.70 -7.46
C TYR A 166 -2.17 17.80 -6.44
N THR A 167 -2.46 18.04 -5.18
CA THR A 167 -1.96 17.21 -4.07
C THR A 167 -3.08 16.34 -3.53
N GLY A 168 -2.83 15.04 -3.45
CA GLY A 168 -3.72 14.06 -2.84
C GLY A 168 -3.12 13.53 -1.55
N GLU A 169 -3.83 13.63 -0.45
CA GLU A 169 -3.46 13.05 0.83
C GLU A 169 -4.48 11.98 1.22
N ILE A 170 -3.97 10.82 1.61
CA ILE A 170 -4.78 9.72 2.15
C ILE A 170 -4.27 9.39 3.54
N ARG A 171 -5.18 9.30 4.51
CA ARG A 171 -4.87 8.96 5.90
C ARG A 171 -5.72 7.77 6.34
N LEU A 172 -5.08 6.80 7.00
CA LEU A 172 -5.73 5.73 7.74
C LEU A 172 -5.53 5.99 9.22
N ILE A 173 -6.61 6.28 9.92
CA ILE A 173 -6.62 6.61 11.36
C ILE A 173 -7.29 5.46 12.10
N ARG A 174 -6.56 4.87 13.05
CA ARG A 174 -7.05 3.75 13.87
C ARG A 174 -7.58 4.26 15.20
N PRO A 175 -8.91 4.16 15.47
CA PRO A 175 -9.48 4.61 16.74
C PRO A 175 -8.90 3.86 17.94
N GLY A 176 -8.58 4.60 18.98
CA GLY A 176 -8.03 4.03 20.22
C GLY A 176 -6.54 3.71 20.18
N SER A 177 -5.85 4.13 19.13
CA SER A 177 -4.40 4.18 19.04
C SER A 177 -3.95 5.56 18.53
N ASP A 178 -2.71 5.94 18.82
CA ASP A 178 -2.07 7.13 18.25
C ASP A 178 -1.50 6.86 16.85
N GLU A 179 -1.82 5.69 16.26
CA GLU A 179 -1.31 5.29 14.96
C GLU A 179 -2.09 5.97 13.84
N GLU A 180 -1.38 6.72 13.03
CA GLU A 180 -1.85 7.30 11.78
C GLU A 180 -0.90 6.91 10.66
N TYR A 181 -1.46 6.40 9.57
CA TYR A 181 -0.72 6.01 8.37
C TYR A 181 -1.15 6.93 7.25
N SER A 182 -0.21 7.61 6.62
CA SER A 182 -0.52 8.57 5.56
C SER A 182 0.35 8.38 4.32
N VAL A 183 -0.19 8.78 3.19
CA VAL A 183 0.53 8.88 1.92
C VAL A 183 0.11 10.13 1.19
N VAL A 184 1.08 10.83 0.60
CA VAL A 184 0.86 12.01 -0.23
C VAL A 184 1.30 11.72 -1.65
N LYS A 185 0.48 12.12 -2.62
CA LYS A 185 0.76 12.04 -4.05
C LYS A 185 0.54 13.40 -4.69
N VAL A 186 1.33 13.70 -5.71
CA VAL A 186 1.19 14.91 -6.51
C VAL A 186 1.04 14.51 -7.97
N ILE A 187 0.15 15.17 -8.68
CA ILE A 187 -0.04 15.02 -10.12
C ILE A 187 -0.28 16.39 -10.75
N ASN A 188 0.16 16.57 -12.00
CA ASN A 188 -0.11 17.79 -12.75
C ASN A 188 -1.28 17.60 -13.71
N VAL A 189 -2.13 18.61 -13.79
CA VAL A 189 -3.11 18.81 -14.88
C VAL A 189 -2.46 19.69 -15.94
N ASN A 190 -2.31 19.15 -17.14
CA ASN A 190 -1.66 19.80 -18.30
C ASN A 190 -2.70 20.41 -19.26
#